data_265b40600b2cbe456b9a69e5d056ec57
#
_entry.id   265b40600b2cbe456b9a69e5d056ec57
#
_cell.length_a   1.000
_cell.length_b   1.000
_cell.length_c   1.000
_cell.angle_alpha   90.00
_cell.angle_beta   90.00
_cell.angle_gamma   90.00
#
_symmetry.space_group_name_H-M   'P 1'
#
loop_
_entity.id
_entity.type
_entity.pdbx_description
1 polymer ?
#
loop_
_entity_poly.entity_id
_entity_poly.type
_entity_poly.pdbx_seq_one_letter_code
_entity_poly.pdbx_strand_id
1 'polypeptide(L)'
;HWVDDLPGLLAQMRALLKPDGLFLVSFLGGSTLNELRTSFAEAENEIAGGISPRAALMADIRDVGGLLGRAGLALPVADADRLTINYPDLFRLMADLRGMGEVNAMRGRRKALTRRRLFLRAAEIYQDRFGRADGRIPASFEIITLTGWAPHDNQQQPLRPGSAAHRLASSLGVDEQDPETGKTTSTGPAAPE
;
A
#
# COMPACT_ATOMS: atom_id res chain seq x y z
N HIS A 1 -5.58 -7.71 -4.55
CA HIS A 1 -6.59 -7.29 -3.56
C HIS A 1 -7.89 -8.13 -3.59
N TRP A 2 -7.99 -9.06 -4.54
CA TRP A 2 -9.09 -10.03 -4.66
C TRP A 2 -8.78 -11.39 -4.04
N VAL A 3 -7.54 -11.62 -3.61
CA VAL A 3 -7.07 -12.92 -3.12
C VAL A 3 -7.08 -12.95 -1.60
N ASP A 4 -7.75 -13.94 -1.03
CA ASP A 4 -7.82 -14.12 0.44
C ASP A 4 -6.48 -14.61 1.03
N ASP A 5 -5.74 -15.47 0.30
CA ASP A 5 -4.43 -16.01 0.72
C ASP A 5 -3.29 -15.37 -0.09
N LEU A 6 -2.94 -14.15 0.25
CA LEU A 6 -1.83 -13.44 -0.37
C LEU A 6 -0.46 -14.11 -0.15
N PRO A 7 -0.13 -14.64 1.06
CA PRO A 7 1.10 -15.39 1.26
C PRO A 7 1.21 -16.61 0.34
N GLY A 8 0.15 -17.40 0.22
CA GLY A 8 0.11 -18.57 -0.66
C GLY A 8 0.23 -18.18 -2.13
N LEU A 9 -0.40 -17.08 -2.55
CA LEU A 9 -0.26 -16.56 -3.92
C LEU A 9 1.21 -16.19 -4.22
N LEU A 10 1.85 -15.43 -3.34
CA LEU A 10 3.24 -15.00 -3.53
C LEU A 10 4.21 -16.20 -3.61
N ALA A 11 4.01 -17.21 -2.77
CA ALA A 11 4.80 -18.44 -2.81
C ALA A 11 4.63 -19.20 -4.14
N GLN A 12 3.39 -19.30 -4.65
CA GLN A 12 3.12 -19.92 -5.94
C GLN A 12 3.74 -19.13 -7.10
N MET A 13 3.59 -17.79 -7.10
CA MET A 13 4.20 -16.94 -8.11
C MET A 13 5.72 -17.08 -8.14
N ARG A 14 6.35 -17.09 -6.95
CA ARG A 14 7.80 -17.33 -6.84
C ARG A 14 8.20 -18.69 -7.43
N ALA A 15 7.42 -19.75 -7.22
CA ALA A 15 7.71 -21.09 -7.74
C ALA A 15 7.59 -21.19 -9.27
N LEU A 16 6.78 -20.32 -9.89
CA LEU A 16 6.62 -20.26 -11.34
C LEU A 16 7.74 -19.47 -12.06
N LEU A 17 8.47 -18.64 -11.34
CA LEU A 17 9.54 -17.84 -11.89
C LEU A 17 10.80 -18.69 -12.13
N LYS A 18 11.45 -18.46 -13.27
CA LYS A 18 12.80 -18.94 -13.53
C LYS A 18 13.78 -18.25 -12.55
N PRO A 19 14.96 -18.85 -12.28
CA PRO A 19 16.02 -18.16 -11.55
C PRO A 19 16.27 -16.77 -12.17
N ASP A 20 16.45 -15.74 -11.33
CA ASP A 20 16.57 -14.33 -11.71
C ASP A 20 15.35 -13.74 -12.46
N GLY A 21 14.21 -14.44 -12.41
CA GLY A 21 12.95 -13.94 -12.97
C GLY A 21 12.38 -12.80 -12.13
N LEU A 22 11.90 -11.75 -12.80
CA LEU A 22 11.26 -10.59 -12.17
C LEU A 22 9.82 -10.91 -11.77
N PHE A 23 9.46 -10.62 -10.53
CA PHE A 23 8.10 -10.49 -10.04
C PHE A 23 7.75 -9.00 -9.93
N LEU A 24 6.70 -8.57 -10.61
CA LEU A 24 6.18 -7.22 -10.54
C LEU A 24 4.66 -7.28 -10.51
N VAL A 25 4.04 -6.66 -9.50
CA VAL A 25 2.59 -6.59 -9.37
C VAL A 25 2.16 -5.27 -8.76
N SER A 26 1.02 -4.75 -9.19
CA SER A 26 0.35 -3.60 -8.59
C SER A 26 -1.09 -3.94 -8.24
N PHE A 27 -1.57 -3.46 -7.10
CA PHE A 27 -2.92 -3.69 -6.61
C PHE A 27 -3.36 -2.58 -5.64
N LEU A 28 -4.65 -2.53 -5.32
CA LEU A 28 -5.19 -1.53 -4.40
C LEU A 28 -4.83 -1.86 -2.96
N GLY A 29 -4.30 -0.87 -2.24
CA GLY A 29 -3.84 -0.97 -0.86
C GLY A 29 -4.87 -0.55 0.19
N GLY A 30 -4.50 -0.73 1.45
CA GLY A 30 -5.37 -0.63 2.62
C GLY A 30 -6.06 0.71 2.84
N SER A 31 -5.49 1.83 2.38
CA SER A 31 -6.11 3.14 2.52
C SER A 31 -7.10 3.50 1.40
N THR A 32 -7.24 2.63 0.38
CA THR A 32 -8.18 2.83 -0.74
C THR A 32 -9.60 2.97 -0.24
N LEU A 33 -10.30 4.02 -0.72
CA LEU A 33 -11.70 4.31 -0.42
C LEU A 33 -12.01 4.40 1.09
N ASN A 34 -11.05 4.89 1.89
CA ASN A 34 -11.23 5.04 3.32
C ASN A 34 -12.46 5.92 3.65
N GLU A 35 -12.68 6.99 2.90
CA GLU A 35 -13.81 7.90 3.06
C GLU A 35 -15.14 7.15 2.82
N LEU A 36 -15.21 6.35 1.77
CA LEU A 36 -16.38 5.54 1.43
C LEU A 36 -16.69 4.51 2.53
N ARG A 37 -15.66 3.78 2.98
CA ARG A 37 -15.77 2.77 4.03
C ARG A 37 -16.27 3.38 5.34
N THR A 38 -15.69 4.50 5.74
CA THR A 38 -16.08 5.22 6.95
C THR A 38 -17.54 5.68 6.88
N SER A 39 -17.94 6.30 5.77
CA SER A 39 -19.30 6.82 5.59
C SER A 39 -20.35 5.70 5.61
N PHE A 40 -20.08 4.56 4.97
CA PHE A 40 -21.00 3.42 5.02
C PHE A 40 -21.04 2.75 6.39
N ALA A 41 -19.91 2.62 7.08
CA ALA A 41 -19.86 2.03 8.42
C ALA A 41 -20.70 2.86 9.42
N GLU A 42 -20.57 4.18 9.37
CA GLU A 42 -21.31 5.11 10.24
C GLU A 42 -22.81 5.07 9.92
N ALA A 43 -23.18 5.19 8.64
CA ALA A 43 -24.57 5.12 8.22
C ALA A 43 -25.24 3.78 8.60
N GLU A 44 -24.51 2.67 8.49
CA GLU A 44 -25.03 1.36 8.85
C GLU A 44 -25.17 1.19 10.37
N ASN A 45 -24.22 1.69 11.13
CA ASN A 45 -24.32 1.70 12.58
C ASN A 45 -25.53 2.51 13.08
N GLU A 46 -25.78 3.71 12.50
CA GLU A 46 -26.93 4.54 12.84
C GLU A 46 -28.27 3.87 12.47
N ILE A 47 -28.36 3.20 11.34
CA ILE A 47 -29.62 2.68 10.79
C ILE A 47 -29.91 1.25 11.27
N ALA A 48 -28.86 0.42 11.42
CA ALA A 48 -28.99 -1.01 11.67
C ALA A 48 -28.40 -1.45 13.02
N GLY A 49 -27.76 -0.54 13.77
CA GLY A 49 -27.12 -0.86 15.05
C GLY A 49 -25.91 -1.77 14.93
N GLY A 50 -25.29 -1.84 13.77
CA GLY A 50 -24.09 -2.66 13.53
C GLY A 50 -23.51 -2.46 12.14
N ILE A 51 -22.32 -2.98 11.90
CA ILE A 51 -21.56 -2.81 10.66
C ILE A 51 -21.46 -4.16 9.93
N SER A 52 -21.72 -4.16 8.63
CA SER A 52 -21.52 -5.33 7.76
C SER A 52 -20.33 -5.13 6.81
N PRO A 53 -19.67 -6.19 6.34
CA PRO A 53 -18.59 -6.10 5.39
C PRO A 53 -19.10 -5.56 4.03
N ARG A 54 -18.75 -4.31 3.68
CA ARG A 54 -19.17 -3.66 2.42
C ARG A 54 -18.02 -3.45 1.44
N ALA A 55 -16.82 -3.28 1.95
CA ALA A 55 -15.61 -3.18 1.13
C ALA A 55 -14.60 -4.21 1.61
N ALA A 56 -13.83 -4.76 0.69
CA ALA A 56 -12.77 -5.71 1.01
C ALA A 56 -11.73 -5.06 1.93
N LEU A 57 -11.17 -5.88 2.83
CA LEU A 57 -9.97 -5.53 3.56
C LEU A 57 -8.81 -5.66 2.59
N MET A 58 -8.15 -4.56 2.31
CA MET A 58 -6.97 -4.52 1.47
C MET A 58 -5.72 -4.54 2.34
N ALA A 59 -4.64 -5.11 1.82
CA ALA A 59 -3.41 -5.27 2.57
C ALA A 59 -2.69 -3.93 2.78
N ASP A 60 -2.03 -3.78 3.93
CA ASP A 60 -1.13 -2.65 4.20
C ASP A 60 0.25 -2.90 3.57
N ILE A 61 0.91 -1.82 3.11
CA ILE A 61 2.24 -1.92 2.48
C ILE A 61 3.29 -2.58 3.39
N ARG A 62 3.21 -2.34 4.71
CA ARG A 62 4.16 -2.91 5.67
C ARG A 62 4.02 -4.42 5.75
N ASP A 63 2.79 -4.91 5.75
CA ASP A 63 2.49 -6.33 5.80
C ASP A 63 2.97 -7.03 4.53
N VAL A 64 2.64 -6.49 3.36
CA VAL A 64 2.99 -7.12 2.08
C VAL A 64 4.48 -7.04 1.77
N GLY A 65 5.18 -5.98 2.18
CA GLY A 65 6.64 -5.87 2.06
C GLY A 65 7.35 -7.02 2.79
N GLY A 66 6.91 -7.35 4.01
CA GLY A 66 7.41 -8.50 4.77
C GLY A 66 7.08 -9.85 4.13
N LEU A 67 5.95 -9.96 3.44
CA LEU A 67 5.54 -11.19 2.77
C LEU A 67 6.42 -11.56 1.57
N LEU A 68 6.98 -10.59 0.82
CA LEU A 68 7.90 -10.85 -0.29
C LEU A 68 9.12 -11.66 0.15
N GLY A 69 9.78 -11.23 1.22
CA GLY A 69 10.92 -11.97 1.78
C GLY A 69 10.54 -13.35 2.31
N ARG A 70 9.37 -13.46 2.97
CA ARG A 70 8.84 -14.74 3.47
C ARG A 70 8.48 -15.70 2.34
N ALA A 71 8.05 -15.19 1.19
CA ALA A 71 7.82 -15.99 -0.01
C ALA A 71 9.12 -16.44 -0.71
N GLY A 72 10.28 -15.97 -0.24
CA GLY A 72 11.59 -16.32 -0.81
C GLY A 72 11.95 -15.54 -2.06
N LEU A 73 11.37 -14.33 -2.25
CA LEU A 73 11.82 -13.41 -3.28
C LEU A 73 13.05 -12.62 -2.80
N ALA A 74 14.03 -12.46 -3.67
CA ALA A 74 15.22 -11.66 -3.43
C ALA A 74 14.97 -10.19 -3.83
N LEU A 75 15.75 -9.28 -3.25
CA LEU A 75 15.72 -7.83 -3.53
C LEU A 75 14.28 -7.25 -3.47
N PRO A 76 13.53 -7.54 -2.40
CA PRO A 76 12.14 -7.13 -2.32
C PRO A 76 12.01 -5.61 -2.20
N VAL A 77 11.15 -5.01 -3.03
CA VAL A 77 10.77 -3.60 -2.95
C VAL A 77 9.24 -3.53 -2.87
N ALA A 78 8.75 -2.71 -1.95
CA ALA A 78 7.35 -2.37 -1.85
C ALA A 78 7.21 -0.85 -1.86
N ASP A 79 6.37 -0.35 -2.74
CA ASP A 79 6.09 1.07 -2.90
C ASP A 79 4.59 1.34 -2.86
N ALA A 80 4.18 2.54 -2.45
CA ALA A 80 2.78 2.93 -2.38
C ALA A 80 2.56 4.35 -2.86
N ASP A 81 1.80 4.47 -3.93
CA ASP A 81 1.34 5.73 -4.47
C ASP A 81 -0.08 6.03 -4.03
N ARG A 82 -0.34 7.29 -3.63
CA ARG A 82 -1.67 7.75 -3.25
C ARG A 82 -2.22 8.72 -4.26
N LEU A 83 -3.40 8.40 -4.76
CA LEU A 83 -4.16 9.22 -5.69
C LEU A 83 -5.47 9.67 -5.02
N THR A 84 -5.86 10.92 -5.25
CA THR A 84 -7.17 11.41 -4.83
C THR A 84 -7.94 11.90 -6.05
N ILE A 85 -9.08 11.29 -6.30
CA ILE A 85 -10.00 11.65 -7.39
C ILE A 85 -11.21 12.34 -6.80
N ASN A 86 -11.62 13.47 -7.38
CA ASN A 86 -12.78 14.21 -6.91
C ASN A 86 -14.03 13.86 -7.73
N TYR A 87 -15.07 13.43 -7.04
CA TYR A 87 -16.36 13.06 -7.63
C TYR A 87 -17.43 14.11 -7.33
N PRO A 88 -18.43 14.29 -8.21
CA PRO A 88 -19.57 15.15 -7.94
C PRO A 88 -20.36 14.69 -6.71
N ASP A 89 -20.51 13.37 -6.54
CA ASP A 89 -21.27 12.75 -5.45
C ASP A 89 -20.91 11.27 -5.26
N LEU A 90 -21.44 10.67 -4.19
CA LEU A 90 -21.25 9.26 -3.86
C LEU A 90 -21.77 8.31 -4.96
N PHE A 91 -22.87 8.65 -5.62
CA PHE A 91 -23.49 7.76 -6.60
C PHE A 91 -22.66 7.65 -7.87
N ARG A 92 -22.03 8.78 -8.28
CA ARG A 92 -21.08 8.78 -9.40
C ARG A 92 -19.83 7.96 -9.09
N LEU A 93 -19.26 8.11 -7.89
CA LEU A 93 -18.16 7.26 -7.43
C LEU A 93 -18.55 5.78 -7.51
N MET A 94 -19.71 5.40 -6.97
CA MET A 94 -20.18 4.01 -6.99
C MET A 94 -20.44 3.49 -8.40
N ALA A 95 -20.88 4.33 -9.32
CA ALA A 95 -21.07 3.97 -10.73
C ALA A 95 -19.74 3.64 -11.41
N ASP A 96 -18.71 4.45 -11.17
CA ASP A 96 -17.38 4.24 -11.72
C ASP A 96 -16.70 2.99 -11.11
N LEU A 97 -16.81 2.79 -9.79
CA LEU A 97 -16.33 1.56 -9.14
C LEU A 97 -16.98 0.30 -9.75
N ARG A 98 -18.28 0.35 -10.00
CA ARG A 98 -18.98 -0.76 -10.67
C ARG A 98 -18.49 -0.96 -12.10
N GLY A 99 -18.24 0.12 -12.84
CA GLY A 99 -17.68 0.08 -14.19
C GLY A 99 -16.27 -0.53 -14.24
N MET A 100 -15.48 -0.35 -13.20
CA MET A 100 -14.17 -0.97 -13.03
C MET A 100 -14.25 -2.44 -12.56
N GLY A 101 -15.41 -2.95 -12.20
CA GLY A 101 -15.57 -4.28 -11.64
C GLY A 101 -15.36 -4.34 -10.12
N GLU A 102 -15.09 -3.22 -9.47
CA GLU A 102 -14.87 -3.12 -8.02
C GLU A 102 -16.20 -3.20 -7.26
N VAL A 103 -16.69 -4.42 -7.11
CA VAL A 103 -17.93 -4.72 -6.39
C VAL A 103 -17.62 -5.54 -5.13
N ASN A 104 -18.53 -5.53 -4.17
CA ASN A 104 -18.36 -6.30 -2.95
C ASN A 104 -18.46 -7.82 -3.22
N ALA A 105 -17.31 -8.48 -3.37
CA ALA A 105 -17.19 -9.92 -3.58
C ALA A 105 -16.98 -10.73 -2.29
N MET A 106 -16.93 -10.10 -1.12
CA MET A 106 -16.65 -10.77 0.16
C MET A 106 -17.66 -11.88 0.46
N ARG A 107 -17.17 -13.03 0.91
CA ARG A 107 -18.03 -14.18 1.30
C ARG A 107 -18.97 -13.82 2.44
N GLY A 108 -18.49 -13.02 3.41
CA GLY A 108 -19.27 -12.56 4.55
C GLY A 108 -20.20 -11.37 4.28
N ARG A 109 -20.31 -10.90 3.02
CA ARG A 109 -21.16 -9.77 2.70
C ARG A 109 -22.64 -10.05 2.97
N ARG A 110 -23.40 -9.05 3.33
CA ARG A 110 -24.85 -9.13 3.42
C ARG A 110 -25.45 -9.41 2.03
N LYS A 111 -26.20 -10.51 1.91
CA LYS A 111 -26.82 -10.92 0.64
C LYS A 111 -28.22 -10.28 0.42
N ALA A 112 -28.79 -9.65 1.44
CA ALA A 112 -30.06 -8.95 1.34
C ALA A 112 -29.89 -7.60 0.60
N LEU A 113 -30.95 -7.14 -0.06
CA LEU A 113 -30.98 -5.82 -0.71
C LEU A 113 -30.72 -4.73 0.32
N THR A 114 -29.84 -3.83 -0.05
CA THR A 114 -29.55 -2.64 0.77
C THR A 114 -30.65 -1.60 0.60
N ARG A 115 -31.20 -1.13 1.71
CA ARG A 115 -32.26 -0.11 1.70
C ARG A 115 -31.73 1.21 1.14
N ARG A 116 -32.51 1.90 0.30
CA ARG A 116 -32.15 3.20 -0.27
C ARG A 116 -31.73 4.23 0.79
N ARG A 117 -32.40 4.21 1.96
CA ARG A 117 -32.09 5.09 3.09
C ARG A 117 -30.62 5.01 3.52
N LEU A 118 -30.02 3.82 3.46
CA LEU A 118 -28.61 3.66 3.83
C LEU A 118 -27.66 4.41 2.87
N PHE A 119 -27.91 4.31 1.56
CA PHE A 119 -27.11 5.02 0.56
C PHE A 119 -27.23 6.53 0.69
N LEU A 120 -28.45 7.03 0.95
CA LEU A 120 -28.69 8.47 1.14
C LEU A 120 -27.93 8.96 2.39
N ARG A 121 -28.06 8.22 3.50
CA ARG A 121 -27.35 8.59 4.74
C ARG A 121 -25.83 8.53 4.59
N ALA A 122 -25.30 7.52 3.93
CA ALA A 122 -23.87 7.43 3.64
C ALA A 122 -23.40 8.60 2.75
N ALA A 123 -24.23 9.05 1.79
CA ALA A 123 -23.91 10.21 0.95
C ALA A 123 -23.86 11.51 1.77
N GLU A 124 -24.81 11.72 2.68
CA GLU A 124 -24.82 12.85 3.61
C GLU A 124 -23.55 12.86 4.48
N ILE A 125 -23.26 11.74 5.15
CA ILE A 125 -22.06 11.61 6.00
C ILE A 125 -20.79 11.85 5.19
N TYR A 126 -20.72 11.31 3.97
CA TYR A 126 -19.56 11.51 3.11
C TYR A 126 -19.34 12.98 2.79
N GLN A 127 -20.43 13.68 2.42
CA GLN A 127 -20.38 15.12 2.11
C GLN A 127 -20.02 15.94 3.35
N ASP A 128 -20.61 15.64 4.50
CA ASP A 128 -20.40 16.39 5.75
C ASP A 128 -18.97 16.23 6.27
N ARG A 129 -18.38 15.04 6.17
CA ARG A 129 -17.05 14.76 6.74
C ARG A 129 -15.89 15.03 5.79
N PHE A 130 -16.08 14.78 4.51
CA PHE A 130 -15.01 14.78 3.51
C PHE A 130 -15.27 15.73 2.34
N GLY A 131 -16.48 16.32 2.27
CA GLY A 131 -16.85 17.25 1.20
C GLY A 131 -15.88 18.42 1.10
N ARG A 132 -15.62 18.85 -0.13
CA ARG A 132 -14.76 19.99 -0.43
C ARG A 132 -15.59 21.27 -0.59
N ALA A 133 -14.92 22.41 -0.54
CA ALA A 133 -15.56 23.72 -0.70
C ALA A 133 -16.28 23.90 -2.06
N ASP A 134 -15.86 23.17 -3.09
CA ASP A 134 -16.47 23.14 -4.42
C ASP A 134 -17.68 22.19 -4.52
N GLY A 135 -18.11 21.60 -3.41
CA GLY A 135 -19.23 20.65 -3.34
C GLY A 135 -18.89 19.22 -3.77
N ARG A 136 -17.66 18.95 -4.21
CA ARG A 136 -17.21 17.61 -4.59
C ARG A 136 -16.76 16.80 -3.38
N ILE A 137 -16.74 15.49 -3.54
CA ILE A 137 -16.20 14.55 -2.57
C ILE A 137 -14.88 13.94 -3.07
N PRO A 138 -13.85 13.84 -2.23
CA PRO A 138 -12.62 13.14 -2.58
C PRO A 138 -12.80 11.63 -2.44
N ALA A 139 -12.17 10.83 -3.29
CA ALA A 139 -12.02 9.40 -3.13
C ALA A 139 -10.53 9.06 -3.21
N SER A 140 -9.99 8.53 -2.15
CA SER A 140 -8.57 8.16 -2.05
C SER A 140 -8.35 6.74 -2.58
N PHE A 141 -7.31 6.59 -3.39
CA PHE A 141 -6.82 5.30 -3.88
C PHE A 141 -5.35 5.15 -3.50
N GLU A 142 -4.99 4.03 -2.94
CA GLU A 142 -3.62 3.65 -2.67
C GLU A 142 -3.25 2.51 -3.61
N ILE A 143 -2.21 2.70 -4.41
CA ILE A 143 -1.70 1.68 -5.33
C ILE A 143 -0.42 1.15 -4.74
N ILE A 144 -0.41 -0.10 -4.30
CA ILE A 144 0.79 -0.77 -3.83
C ILE A 144 1.43 -1.50 -5.00
N THR A 145 2.70 -1.22 -5.24
CA THR A 145 3.53 -1.91 -6.22
C THR A 145 4.59 -2.73 -5.51
N LEU A 146 4.62 -4.02 -5.81
CA LEU A 146 5.60 -4.95 -5.27
C LEU A 146 6.53 -5.43 -6.38
N THR A 147 7.82 -5.43 -6.07
CA THR A 147 8.87 -5.93 -6.96
C THR A 147 9.75 -6.90 -6.20
N GLY A 148 10.22 -7.94 -6.86
CA GLY A 148 11.16 -8.91 -6.33
C GLY A 148 11.67 -9.83 -7.42
N TRP A 149 12.68 -10.61 -7.14
CA TRP A 149 13.26 -11.55 -8.09
C TRP A 149 13.30 -12.96 -7.51
N ALA A 150 13.16 -13.95 -8.36
CA ALA A 150 13.49 -15.31 -7.96
C ALA A 150 14.99 -15.38 -7.65
N PRO A 151 15.41 -15.99 -6.53
CA PRO A 151 16.84 -16.06 -6.16
C PRO A 151 17.73 -16.70 -7.24
N HIS A 152 18.91 -16.14 -7.41
CA HIS A 152 19.96 -16.64 -8.30
C HIS A 152 21.34 -16.28 -7.74
N ASP A 153 22.34 -17.12 -7.99
CA ASP A 153 23.69 -16.95 -7.44
C ASP A 153 24.41 -15.68 -7.91
N ASN A 154 24.05 -15.17 -9.09
CA ASN A 154 24.63 -13.95 -9.65
C ASN A 154 24.02 -12.64 -9.08
N GLN A 155 23.00 -12.74 -8.21
CA GLN A 155 22.38 -11.56 -7.62
C GLN A 155 23.28 -10.92 -6.58
N GLN A 156 23.22 -9.60 -6.50
CA GLN A 156 23.96 -8.82 -5.52
C GLN A 156 23.59 -9.28 -4.10
N GLN A 157 24.59 -9.61 -3.32
CA GLN A 157 24.44 -10.01 -1.93
C GLN A 157 24.86 -8.88 -1.00
N PRO A 158 24.20 -8.72 0.16
CA PRO A 158 24.65 -7.78 1.18
C PRO A 158 26.10 -8.12 1.60
N LEU A 159 26.91 -7.10 1.73
CA LEU A 159 28.25 -7.27 2.30
C LEU A 159 28.15 -7.72 3.76
N ARG A 160 29.16 -8.47 4.22
CA ARG A 160 29.21 -8.90 5.61
C ARG A 160 29.28 -7.70 6.56
N PRO A 161 28.60 -7.71 7.71
CA PRO A 161 28.77 -6.65 8.71
C PRO A 161 30.26 -6.43 9.03
N GLY A 162 30.68 -5.16 9.07
CA GLY A 162 32.07 -4.78 9.32
C GLY A 162 33.00 -4.84 8.09
N SER A 163 32.51 -5.17 6.90
CA SER A 163 33.31 -5.22 5.65
C SER A 163 33.36 -3.88 4.90
N ALA A 164 32.84 -2.80 5.48
CA ALA A 164 32.87 -1.48 4.85
C ALA A 164 34.32 -1.02 4.63
N ALA A 165 34.70 -0.90 3.37
CA ALA A 165 36.04 -0.44 2.98
C ALA A 165 36.15 1.09 2.90
N HIS A 166 35.03 1.77 2.78
CA HIS A 166 34.95 3.24 2.67
C HIS A 166 34.12 3.82 3.81
N ARG A 167 34.55 4.95 4.34
CA ARG A 167 33.77 5.71 5.32
C ARG A 167 32.60 6.38 4.65
N LEU A 168 31.42 6.35 5.30
CA LEU A 168 30.20 6.97 4.77
C LEU A 168 30.38 8.46 4.52
N ALA A 169 31.03 9.17 5.45
CA ALA A 169 31.27 10.60 5.32
C ALA A 169 32.10 10.94 4.06
N SER A 170 33.14 10.16 3.75
CA SER A 170 33.92 10.33 2.53
C SER A 170 33.09 10.13 1.27
N SER A 171 32.18 9.14 1.27
CA SER A 171 31.31 8.86 0.13
C SER A 171 30.21 9.91 -0.07
N LEU A 172 29.79 10.57 1.00
CA LEU A 172 28.80 11.64 0.98
C LEU A 172 29.40 13.04 0.85
N GLY A 173 30.74 13.16 0.92
CA GLY A 173 31.43 14.44 0.85
C GLY A 173 31.14 15.36 2.05
N VAL A 174 30.87 14.77 3.23
CA VAL A 174 30.58 15.48 4.48
C VAL A 174 31.64 15.19 5.52
N ASP A 175 31.84 16.10 6.48
CA ASP A 175 32.75 15.89 7.58
C ASP A 175 32.09 15.07 8.70
N GLU A 176 32.83 14.13 9.28
CA GLU A 176 32.38 13.38 10.45
C GLU A 176 32.48 14.27 11.72
N GLN A 177 31.44 14.19 12.55
CA GLN A 177 31.47 14.78 13.88
C GLN A 177 31.58 13.67 14.93
N ASP A 178 32.52 13.84 15.87
CA ASP A 178 32.63 12.98 17.02
C ASP A 178 31.41 13.22 17.96
N PRO A 179 30.61 12.17 18.22
CA PRO A 179 29.40 12.33 19.03
C PRO A 179 29.66 12.71 20.49
N GLU A 180 30.85 12.45 21.01
CA GLU A 180 31.19 12.79 22.41
C GLU A 180 31.82 14.18 22.55
N THR A 181 32.61 14.61 21.57
CA THR A 181 33.35 15.87 21.63
C THR A 181 32.79 16.96 20.72
N GLY A 182 31.91 16.63 19.80
CA GLY A 182 31.36 17.57 18.79
C GLY A 182 32.42 18.11 17.81
N LYS A 183 33.66 17.58 17.85
CA LYS A 183 34.71 18.02 16.95
C LYS A 183 34.58 17.41 15.58
N THR A 184 34.70 18.25 14.56
CA THR A 184 34.68 17.82 13.16
C THR A 184 36.02 17.19 12.81
N THR A 185 35.99 15.94 12.33
CA THR A 185 37.18 15.28 11.79
C THR A 185 37.14 15.42 10.29
N SER A 186 37.95 16.35 9.74
CA SER A 186 38.09 16.51 8.30
C SER A 186 38.72 15.27 7.70
N THR A 187 37.97 14.56 6.88
CA THR A 187 38.50 13.43 6.10
C THR A 187 38.94 14.00 4.73
N GLY A 188 40.24 14.30 4.62
CA GLY A 188 40.83 14.68 3.34
C GLY A 188 40.59 13.59 2.28
N PRO A 189 40.56 13.95 0.99
CA PRO A 189 40.35 12.99 -0.08
C PRO A 189 41.48 11.96 -0.07
N ALA A 190 41.10 10.66 -0.08
CA ALA A 190 42.04 9.56 -0.28
C ALA A 190 42.75 9.78 -1.64
N ALA A 191 44.07 9.82 -1.63
CA ALA A 191 44.86 9.88 -2.85
C ALA A 191 44.58 8.62 -3.70
N PRO A 192 44.41 8.75 -5.02
CA PRO A 192 44.29 7.60 -5.89
C PRO A 192 45.64 6.87 -5.99
N GLU A 193 45.65 5.58 -5.66
CA GLU A 193 46.71 4.65 -6.11
C GLU A 193 46.39 4.13 -7.51
#